data_d5df1b5fae13a04508a0652a147adfee
#
_entry.id   d5df1b5fae13a04508a0652a147adfee
#
_cell.length_a   1.000
_cell.length_b   1.000
_cell.length_c   1.000
_cell.angle_alpha   90.00
_cell.angle_beta   90.00
_cell.angle_gamma   90.00
#
_symmetry.space_group_name_H-M   'P 1'
#
loop_
_entity.id
_entity.type
_entity.pdbx_description
1 polymer ?
#
loop_
_entity_poly.entity_id
_entity_poly.type
_entity_poly.pdbx_seq_one_letter_code
_entity_poly.pdbx_strand_id
1 'polypeptide(L)'
;MSELLPLAEVEDVSIFGSKAVGLGEALRASLPVPPGFALAGPLVENVATGHEDAVARVAEAALLLGWPVAVRSSAVDEDGADASFAGQHLTLLNVASLDDLTKALREIWWSANSDSAITYRKRVGLFTRPSVAVVVQRLLTPDAAGVMFTRNPITGADERMIEASWGLGEAVVAGLVIPDSFRLGRDGTVLESRPGLKRIAIRGIPGGGTVEEPVPPELQETPCLDAGHLAALNELASLCEQVYGPDRDIEWAVAGDALHLLQCRAVTRMGG
;
A
#
# COMPACT_ATOMS: atom_id res chain seq x y z
N MET A 1 -8.81 23.06 -10.30
CA MET A 1 -7.89 21.91 -10.38
C MET A 1 -8.71 20.65 -10.54
N SER A 2 -8.20 19.64 -11.24
CA SER A 2 -8.90 18.37 -11.41
C SER A 2 -8.91 17.61 -10.07
N GLU A 3 -10.06 17.08 -9.66
CA GLU A 3 -10.23 16.31 -8.42
C GLU A 3 -9.99 14.81 -8.64
N LEU A 4 -9.76 14.39 -9.88
CA LEU A 4 -9.40 13.04 -10.30
C LEU A 4 -8.25 13.15 -11.30
N LEU A 5 -7.15 12.45 -11.00
CA LEU A 5 -5.94 12.43 -11.84
C LEU A 5 -5.38 11.00 -11.93
N PRO A 6 -4.83 10.60 -13.09
CA PRO A 6 -3.92 9.46 -13.17
C PRO A 6 -2.78 9.62 -12.16
N LEU A 7 -2.34 8.53 -11.52
CA LEU A 7 -1.29 8.60 -10.48
C LEU A 7 -0.02 9.31 -10.95
N ALA A 8 0.38 9.12 -12.20
CA ALA A 8 1.59 9.75 -12.74
C ALA A 8 1.51 11.30 -12.80
N GLU A 9 0.30 11.88 -12.76
CA GLU A 9 0.06 13.32 -12.81
C GLU A 9 -0.16 13.94 -11.41
N VAL A 10 -0.13 13.12 -10.35
CA VAL A 10 -0.37 13.59 -8.99
C VAL A 10 0.92 14.18 -8.40
N GLU A 11 0.85 15.46 -7.98
CA GLU A 11 1.99 16.19 -7.41
C GLU A 11 1.66 16.94 -6.10
N ASP A 12 0.40 17.27 -5.86
CA ASP A 12 -0.01 18.10 -4.72
C ASP A 12 -0.44 17.23 -3.52
N VAL A 13 0.43 17.16 -2.52
CA VAL A 13 0.18 16.43 -1.26
C VAL A 13 -1.03 16.99 -0.52
N SER A 14 -1.25 18.31 -0.57
CA SER A 14 -2.36 18.96 0.16
C SER A 14 -3.74 18.56 -0.38
N ILE A 15 -3.80 18.09 -1.63
CA ILE A 15 -5.04 17.68 -2.32
C ILE A 15 -5.20 16.16 -2.32
N PHE A 16 -4.11 15.41 -2.61
CA PHE A 16 -4.16 13.98 -2.88
C PHE A 16 -3.51 13.10 -1.80
N GLY A 17 -2.87 13.70 -0.80
CA GLY A 17 -2.17 12.99 0.26
C GLY A 17 -0.81 12.42 -0.15
N SER A 18 0.00 12.05 0.84
CA SER A 18 1.38 11.62 0.65
C SER A 18 1.50 10.30 -0.13
N LYS A 19 0.59 9.33 0.10
CA LYS A 19 0.60 8.05 -0.62
C LYS A 19 0.40 8.23 -2.12
N ALA A 20 -0.59 9.04 -2.55
CA ALA A 20 -0.86 9.28 -3.95
C ALA A 20 0.31 9.99 -4.64
N VAL A 21 0.86 11.02 -4.01
CA VAL A 21 2.01 11.77 -4.54
C VAL A 21 3.25 10.89 -4.61
N GLY A 22 3.54 10.10 -3.58
CA GLY A 22 4.66 9.16 -3.59
C GLY A 22 4.56 8.14 -4.72
N LEU A 23 3.39 7.53 -4.95
CA LEU A 23 3.17 6.63 -6.08
C LEU A 23 3.31 7.34 -7.43
N GLY A 24 2.85 8.58 -7.54
CA GLY A 24 3.04 9.42 -8.72
C GLY A 24 4.51 9.69 -9.03
N GLU A 25 5.30 10.01 -8.01
CA GLU A 25 6.74 10.20 -8.11
C GLU A 25 7.46 8.94 -8.56
N ALA A 26 7.08 7.77 -8.00
CA ALA A 26 7.59 6.47 -8.44
C ALA A 26 7.33 6.21 -9.93
N LEU A 27 6.10 6.47 -10.40
CA LEU A 27 5.73 6.29 -11.80
C LEU A 27 6.55 7.21 -12.73
N ARG A 28 6.72 8.48 -12.36
CA ARG A 28 7.56 9.43 -13.12
C ARG A 28 9.03 9.02 -13.16
N ALA A 29 9.49 8.35 -12.11
CA ALA A 29 10.83 7.74 -12.04
C ALA A 29 10.91 6.35 -12.70
N SER A 30 9.84 5.88 -13.37
CA SER A 30 9.75 4.57 -14.02
C SER A 30 9.89 3.37 -13.09
N LEU A 31 9.57 3.53 -11.80
CA LEU A 31 9.44 2.40 -10.88
C LEU A 31 8.19 1.56 -11.22
N PRO A 32 8.21 0.25 -10.95
CA PRO A 32 7.17 -0.69 -11.36
C PRO A 32 5.92 -0.59 -10.45
N VAL A 33 5.22 0.52 -10.51
CA VAL A 33 3.97 0.75 -9.75
C VAL A 33 2.77 0.29 -10.57
N PRO A 34 1.81 -0.45 -10.00
CA PRO A 34 0.56 -0.77 -10.68
C PRO A 34 -0.18 0.50 -11.12
N PRO A 35 -0.81 0.51 -12.31
CA PRO A 35 -1.55 1.67 -12.79
C PRO A 35 -2.72 2.00 -11.87
N GLY A 36 -3.09 3.28 -11.82
CA GLY A 36 -4.18 3.76 -10.98
C GLY A 36 -4.44 5.24 -11.14
N PHE A 37 -5.38 5.75 -10.36
CA PHE A 37 -5.73 7.15 -10.26
C PHE A 37 -5.95 7.58 -8.81
N ALA A 38 -5.91 8.86 -8.56
CA ALA A 38 -6.18 9.45 -7.25
C ALA A 38 -7.44 10.32 -7.30
N LEU A 39 -8.19 10.29 -6.19
CA LEU A 39 -9.38 11.10 -5.95
C LEU A 39 -9.08 12.08 -4.83
N ALA A 40 -9.31 13.37 -5.07
CA ALA A 40 -9.26 14.39 -4.03
C ALA A 40 -10.42 14.23 -3.03
N GLY A 41 -10.20 14.66 -1.79
CA GLY A 41 -11.19 14.52 -0.71
C GLY A 41 -12.60 15.04 -1.04
N PRO A 42 -12.79 16.22 -1.66
CA PRO A 42 -14.12 16.68 -2.07
C PRO A 42 -14.83 15.73 -3.03
N LEU A 43 -14.12 15.12 -3.98
CA LEU A 43 -14.72 14.14 -4.89
C LEU A 43 -15.10 12.85 -4.15
N VAL A 44 -14.25 12.38 -3.21
CA VAL A 44 -14.59 11.22 -2.35
C VAL A 44 -15.86 11.50 -1.55
N GLU A 45 -16.00 12.69 -0.95
CA GLU A 45 -17.19 13.10 -0.22
C GLU A 45 -18.43 13.12 -1.12
N ASN A 46 -18.33 13.69 -2.33
CA ASN A 46 -19.43 13.73 -3.29
C ASN A 46 -19.90 12.34 -3.70
N VAL A 47 -18.98 11.40 -3.93
CA VAL A 47 -19.33 9.99 -4.20
C VAL A 47 -19.98 9.35 -2.97
N ALA A 48 -19.42 9.56 -1.78
CA ALA A 48 -19.93 8.98 -0.53
C ALA A 48 -21.34 9.46 -0.20
N THR A 49 -21.69 10.70 -0.58
CA THR A 49 -23.01 11.32 -0.38
C THR A 49 -23.97 11.11 -1.56
N GLY A 50 -23.55 10.43 -2.62
CA GLY A 50 -24.42 9.98 -3.72
C GLY A 50 -24.64 11.01 -4.83
N HIS A 51 -23.72 11.94 -5.05
CA HIS A 51 -23.79 12.87 -6.18
C HIS A 51 -23.54 12.12 -7.50
N GLU A 52 -24.54 12.04 -8.37
CA GLU A 52 -24.52 11.23 -9.60
C GLU A 52 -23.37 11.58 -10.54
N ASP A 53 -23.08 12.87 -10.75
CA ASP A 53 -21.96 13.31 -11.60
C ASP A 53 -20.60 12.86 -11.06
N ALA A 54 -20.42 12.86 -9.74
CA ALA A 54 -19.19 12.38 -9.10
C ALA A 54 -19.04 10.87 -9.27
N VAL A 55 -20.12 10.12 -9.08
CA VAL A 55 -20.15 8.66 -9.30
C VAL A 55 -19.84 8.33 -10.77
N ALA A 56 -20.44 9.05 -11.72
CA ALA A 56 -20.20 8.84 -13.15
C ALA A 56 -18.73 9.07 -13.55
N ARG A 57 -18.12 10.14 -13.06
CA ARG A 57 -16.68 10.43 -13.30
C ARG A 57 -15.76 9.33 -12.77
N VAL A 58 -16.04 8.84 -11.56
CA VAL A 58 -15.24 7.76 -10.95
C VAL A 58 -15.48 6.43 -11.68
N ALA A 59 -16.73 6.16 -12.12
CA ALA A 59 -17.07 4.99 -12.91
C ALA A 59 -16.29 4.94 -14.23
N GLU A 60 -16.20 6.04 -14.95
CA GLU A 60 -15.45 6.14 -16.20
C GLU A 60 -13.96 5.80 -15.98
N ALA A 61 -13.31 6.39 -14.96
CA ALA A 61 -11.92 6.11 -14.64
C ALA A 61 -11.69 4.65 -14.21
N ALA A 62 -12.60 4.07 -13.42
CA ALA A 62 -12.52 2.69 -12.98
C ALA A 62 -12.71 1.69 -14.12
N LEU A 63 -13.60 1.98 -15.08
CA LEU A 63 -13.79 1.15 -16.29
C LEU A 63 -12.53 1.12 -17.16
N LEU A 64 -11.83 2.26 -17.29
CA LEU A 64 -10.57 2.33 -18.03
C LEU A 64 -9.44 1.56 -17.34
N LEU A 65 -9.42 1.60 -16.00
CA LEU A 65 -8.43 0.88 -15.20
C LEU A 65 -8.66 -0.64 -15.24
N GLY A 66 -9.93 -1.08 -15.24
CA GLY A 66 -10.35 -2.49 -15.17
C GLY A 66 -10.45 -2.99 -13.72
N TRP A 67 -11.12 -4.12 -13.56
CA TRP A 67 -11.37 -4.79 -12.28
C TRP A 67 -10.53 -6.06 -12.08
N PRO A 68 -10.25 -6.48 -10.85
CA PRO A 68 -10.52 -5.79 -9.59
C PRO A 68 -9.51 -4.69 -9.27
N VAL A 69 -9.84 -3.85 -8.28
CA VAL A 69 -8.97 -2.78 -7.81
C VAL A 69 -8.71 -2.85 -6.30
N ALA A 70 -7.61 -2.22 -5.87
CA ALA A 70 -7.33 -1.86 -4.48
C ALA A 70 -7.70 -0.40 -4.25
N VAL A 71 -8.39 -0.10 -3.15
CA VAL A 71 -8.84 1.24 -2.76
C VAL A 71 -8.18 1.59 -1.42
N ARG A 72 -7.36 2.64 -1.42
CA ARG A 72 -6.48 2.97 -0.29
C ARG A 72 -6.67 4.43 0.11
N SER A 73 -6.88 4.70 1.40
CA SER A 73 -6.85 6.07 1.90
C SER A 73 -5.48 6.71 1.66
N SER A 74 -5.48 8.02 1.42
CA SER A 74 -4.28 8.82 1.22
C SER A 74 -4.46 10.13 1.97
N ALA A 75 -3.95 10.20 3.19
CA ALA A 75 -4.04 11.40 4.01
C ALA A 75 -2.81 12.29 3.84
N VAL A 76 -2.98 13.58 4.09
CA VAL A 76 -1.88 14.56 4.04
C VAL A 76 -0.85 14.28 5.11
N ASP A 77 -1.29 13.84 6.30
CA ASP A 77 -0.45 13.64 7.49
C ASP A 77 -0.08 12.15 7.71
N GLU A 78 -0.24 11.29 6.69
CA GLU A 78 -0.06 9.83 6.82
C GLU A 78 1.36 9.43 7.21
N ASP A 79 2.37 10.18 6.76
CA ASP A 79 3.79 9.94 7.01
C ASP A 79 4.41 10.91 8.04
N GLY A 80 3.59 11.66 8.77
CA GLY A 80 4.04 12.60 9.81
C GLY A 80 4.63 11.87 11.01
N ALA A 81 5.84 12.26 11.45
CA ALA A 81 6.58 11.63 12.54
C ALA A 81 5.84 11.62 13.89
N ASP A 82 4.85 12.49 14.08
CA ASP A 82 4.10 12.67 15.34
C ASP A 82 2.67 12.16 15.31
N ALA A 83 2.20 11.62 14.19
CA ALA A 83 0.81 11.21 14.02
C ALA A 83 0.71 9.72 13.67
N SER A 84 0.90 8.88 14.67
CA SER A 84 0.44 7.48 14.60
C SER A 84 -1.11 7.47 14.53
N PHE A 85 -1.66 7.76 13.36
CA PHE A 85 -3.10 7.60 13.08
C PHE A 85 -3.46 6.11 12.99
N ALA A 86 -3.12 5.35 14.03
CA ALA A 86 -3.46 3.94 14.13
C ALA A 86 -4.98 3.78 13.96
N GLY A 87 -5.39 3.15 12.85
CA GLY A 87 -6.80 2.84 12.56
C GLY A 87 -7.49 3.79 11.56
N GLN A 88 -6.81 4.79 10.97
CA GLN A 88 -7.41 5.67 9.95
C GLN A 88 -6.94 5.36 8.52
N HIS A 89 -5.98 4.42 8.36
CA HIS A 89 -5.47 4.01 7.05
C HIS A 89 -6.22 2.78 6.57
N LEU A 90 -7.32 3.02 5.86
CA LEU A 90 -8.13 1.93 5.32
C LEU A 90 -7.60 1.52 3.95
N THR A 91 -7.41 0.22 3.79
CA THR A 91 -7.16 -0.41 2.50
C THR A 91 -8.22 -1.48 2.26
N LEU A 92 -8.92 -1.37 1.15
CA LEU A 92 -9.93 -2.32 0.71
C LEU A 92 -9.42 -2.99 -0.55
N LEU A 93 -9.17 -4.29 -0.46
CA LEU A 93 -8.62 -5.08 -1.55
C LEU A 93 -9.72 -5.84 -2.30
N ASN A 94 -9.45 -6.15 -3.55
CA ASN A 94 -10.34 -6.92 -4.41
C ASN A 94 -11.75 -6.30 -4.53
N VAL A 95 -11.79 -5.00 -4.74
CA VAL A 95 -13.03 -4.29 -5.09
C VAL A 95 -13.34 -4.61 -6.55
N ALA A 96 -14.45 -5.32 -6.81
CA ALA A 96 -14.69 -5.99 -8.09
C ALA A 96 -15.75 -5.31 -8.97
N SER A 97 -16.41 -4.29 -8.47
CA SER A 97 -17.48 -3.59 -9.19
C SER A 97 -17.55 -2.10 -8.84
N LEU A 98 -18.30 -1.33 -9.64
CA LEU A 98 -18.59 0.07 -9.32
C LEU A 98 -19.36 0.22 -8.00
N ASP A 99 -20.32 -0.65 -7.75
CA ASP A 99 -21.09 -0.64 -6.50
C ASP A 99 -20.16 -0.85 -5.29
N ASP A 100 -19.22 -1.79 -5.39
CA ASP A 100 -18.25 -2.04 -4.32
C ASP A 100 -17.25 -0.91 -4.19
N LEU A 101 -16.83 -0.28 -5.30
CA LEU A 101 -15.98 0.91 -5.26
C LEU A 101 -16.70 2.07 -4.55
N THR A 102 -17.97 2.30 -4.86
CA THR A 102 -18.78 3.32 -4.19
C THR A 102 -18.93 3.04 -2.69
N LYS A 103 -19.13 1.79 -2.29
CA LYS A 103 -19.16 1.37 -0.88
C LYS A 103 -17.79 1.60 -0.21
N ALA A 104 -16.69 1.22 -0.89
CA ALA A 104 -15.33 1.40 -0.39
C ALA A 104 -15.00 2.88 -0.15
N LEU A 105 -15.33 3.77 -1.10
CA LEU A 105 -15.15 5.21 -0.95
C LEU A 105 -15.98 5.78 0.21
N ARG A 106 -17.20 5.30 0.39
CA ARG A 106 -18.06 5.68 1.52
C ARG A 106 -17.48 5.21 2.84
N GLU A 107 -16.95 3.99 2.92
CA GLU A 107 -16.33 3.45 4.11
C GLU A 107 -15.09 4.23 4.53
N ILE A 108 -14.20 4.56 3.58
CA ILE A 108 -13.03 5.41 3.83
C ILE A 108 -13.46 6.79 4.32
N TRP A 109 -14.44 7.42 3.66
CA TRP A 109 -14.95 8.72 4.06
C TRP A 109 -15.56 8.70 5.47
N TRP A 110 -16.34 7.68 5.81
CA TRP A 110 -16.93 7.49 7.13
C TRP A 110 -15.86 7.26 8.21
N SER A 111 -14.85 6.44 7.93
CA SER A 111 -13.74 6.20 8.84
C SER A 111 -13.03 7.49 9.22
N ALA A 112 -12.70 8.34 8.24
CA ALA A 112 -12.05 9.62 8.46
C ALA A 112 -12.94 10.63 9.23
N ASN A 113 -14.26 10.54 9.09
CA ASN A 113 -15.25 11.43 9.70
C ASN A 113 -15.94 10.84 10.95
N SER A 114 -15.42 9.71 11.49
CA SER A 114 -15.93 9.10 12.73
C SER A 114 -15.70 10.01 13.95
N ASP A 115 -16.54 9.88 14.99
CA ASP A 115 -16.40 10.65 16.23
C ASP A 115 -15.03 10.45 16.89
N SER A 116 -14.48 9.24 16.81
CA SER A 116 -13.13 8.94 17.29
C SER A 116 -12.05 9.68 16.52
N ALA A 117 -12.14 9.70 15.19
CA ALA A 117 -11.21 10.43 14.32
C ALA A 117 -11.28 11.94 14.56
N ILE A 118 -12.49 12.51 14.64
CA ILE A 118 -12.70 13.94 14.94
C ILE A 118 -12.17 14.29 16.33
N THR A 119 -12.43 13.47 17.34
CA THR A 119 -11.96 13.70 18.71
C THR A 119 -10.43 13.64 18.79
N TYR A 120 -9.80 12.69 18.13
CA TYR A 120 -8.34 12.59 18.06
C TYR A 120 -7.73 13.82 17.38
N ARG A 121 -8.25 14.22 16.20
CA ARG A 121 -7.80 15.42 15.47
C ARG A 121 -7.86 16.69 16.33
N LYS A 122 -8.94 16.87 17.07
CA LYS A 122 -9.08 17.99 18.03
C LYS A 122 -8.01 17.98 19.12
N ARG A 123 -7.64 16.79 19.65
CA ARG A 123 -6.58 16.64 20.67
C ARG A 123 -5.19 17.06 20.16
N VAL A 124 -4.91 16.81 18.87
CA VAL A 124 -3.65 17.21 18.22
C VAL A 124 -3.71 18.60 17.57
N GLY A 125 -4.75 19.39 17.88
CA GLY A 125 -4.87 20.79 17.43
C GLY A 125 -5.39 20.97 15.98
N LEU A 126 -5.92 19.93 15.36
CA LEU A 126 -6.47 19.97 14.01
C LEU A 126 -8.00 20.17 14.06
N PHE A 127 -8.46 21.41 13.83
CA PHE A 127 -9.86 21.79 13.94
C PHE A 127 -10.63 21.82 12.59
N THR A 128 -9.93 21.61 11.48
CA THR A 128 -10.54 21.54 10.14
C THR A 128 -11.30 20.22 9.97
N ARG A 129 -12.36 20.23 9.16
CA ARG A 129 -13.07 19.00 8.77
C ARG A 129 -12.09 18.03 8.11
N PRO A 130 -12.10 16.74 8.48
CA PRO A 130 -11.26 15.77 7.81
C PRO A 130 -11.57 15.69 6.32
N SER A 131 -10.54 15.77 5.50
CA SER A 131 -10.62 15.50 4.07
C SER A 131 -9.67 14.36 3.77
N VAL A 132 -10.18 13.26 3.22
CA VAL A 132 -9.39 12.08 2.89
C VAL A 132 -9.40 11.89 1.37
N ALA A 133 -8.22 11.93 0.79
CA ALA A 133 -8.02 11.53 -0.59
C ALA A 133 -7.94 10.00 -0.69
N VAL A 134 -8.13 9.46 -1.89
CA VAL A 134 -8.12 8.01 -2.12
C VAL A 134 -7.30 7.68 -3.36
N VAL A 135 -6.51 6.63 -3.25
CA VAL A 135 -5.83 5.97 -4.36
C VAL A 135 -6.65 4.75 -4.78
N VAL A 136 -6.93 4.63 -6.07
CA VAL A 136 -7.54 3.46 -6.70
C VAL A 136 -6.52 2.89 -7.67
N GLN A 137 -6.07 1.66 -7.43
CA GLN A 137 -5.06 0.97 -8.24
C GLN A 137 -5.57 -0.37 -8.74
N ARG A 138 -5.08 -0.82 -9.89
CA ARG A 138 -5.30 -2.20 -10.33
C ARG A 138 -4.78 -3.16 -9.26
N LEU A 139 -5.63 -4.08 -8.84
CA LEU A 139 -5.20 -5.13 -7.92
C LEU A 139 -4.37 -6.17 -8.68
N LEU A 140 -3.24 -6.53 -8.09
CA LEU A 140 -2.44 -7.65 -8.53
C LEU A 140 -2.96 -8.95 -7.92
N THR A 141 -2.69 -10.07 -8.58
CA THR A 141 -2.84 -11.40 -8.01
C THR A 141 -1.44 -11.92 -7.70
N PRO A 142 -0.85 -11.57 -6.56
CA PRO A 142 0.54 -11.89 -6.29
C PRO A 142 0.72 -13.34 -5.87
N ASP A 143 1.85 -13.91 -6.29
CA ASP A 143 2.35 -15.19 -5.79
C ASP A 143 2.91 -14.99 -4.37
N ALA A 144 3.68 -13.91 -4.18
CA ALA A 144 4.23 -13.48 -2.89
C ALA A 144 4.20 -11.96 -2.76
N ALA A 145 4.05 -11.48 -1.53
CA ALA A 145 4.12 -10.06 -1.22
C ALA A 145 4.70 -9.85 0.20
N GLY A 146 5.11 -8.64 0.49
CA GLY A 146 5.66 -8.35 1.80
C GLY A 146 6.16 -6.93 1.97
N VAL A 147 7.03 -6.76 2.94
CA VAL A 147 7.66 -5.48 3.29
C VAL A 147 9.18 -5.59 3.20
N MET A 148 9.82 -4.47 2.96
CA MET A 148 11.28 -4.37 2.93
C MET A 148 11.73 -3.06 3.54
N PHE A 149 12.65 -3.12 4.50
CA PHE A 149 13.35 -1.96 5.02
C PHE A 149 14.70 -1.83 4.32
N THR A 150 15.00 -0.63 3.79
CA THR A 150 16.30 -0.40 3.13
C THR A 150 17.46 -0.20 4.13
N ARG A 151 17.15 -0.07 5.40
CA ARG A 151 18.07 -0.11 6.55
C ARG A 151 17.42 -0.90 7.68
N ASN A 152 18.21 -1.67 8.43
CA ASN A 152 17.69 -2.43 9.56
C ASN A 152 17.04 -1.48 10.60
N PRO A 153 15.71 -1.53 10.80
CA PRO A 153 15.01 -0.57 11.67
C PRO A 153 15.30 -0.80 13.16
N ILE A 154 15.79 -1.99 13.53
CA ILE A 154 16.06 -2.38 14.92
C ILE A 154 17.49 -1.99 15.32
N THR A 155 18.47 -2.35 14.49
CA THR A 155 19.90 -2.20 14.81
C THR A 155 20.51 -0.95 14.18
N GLY A 156 19.88 -0.36 13.18
CA GLY A 156 20.43 0.72 12.37
C GLY A 156 21.54 0.26 11.40
N ALA A 157 21.79 -1.06 11.32
CA ALA A 157 22.82 -1.60 10.43
C ALA A 157 22.51 -1.30 8.96
N ASP A 158 23.55 -1.12 8.16
CA ASP A 158 23.43 -0.81 6.73
C ASP A 158 23.22 -2.08 5.91
N GLU A 159 22.08 -2.71 6.13
CA GLU A 159 21.60 -3.93 5.50
C GLU A 159 20.12 -3.80 5.19
N ARG A 160 19.61 -4.59 4.25
CA ARG A 160 18.19 -4.63 3.92
C ARG A 160 17.53 -5.77 4.66
N MET A 161 16.33 -5.51 5.19
CA MET A 161 15.49 -6.52 5.81
C MET A 161 14.24 -6.71 4.97
N ILE A 162 13.94 -7.98 4.63
CA ILE A 162 12.77 -8.35 3.83
C ILE A 162 11.95 -9.34 4.62
N GLU A 163 10.64 -9.10 4.69
CA GLU A 163 9.66 -10.05 5.19
C GLU A 163 8.68 -10.38 4.06
N ALA A 164 8.37 -11.66 3.88
CA ALA A 164 7.62 -12.15 2.74
C ALA A 164 6.65 -13.28 3.12
N SER A 165 5.49 -13.32 2.45
CA SER A 165 4.54 -14.43 2.54
C SER A 165 3.86 -14.67 1.20
N TRP A 166 3.19 -15.83 1.09
CA TRP A 166 2.36 -16.16 -0.07
C TRP A 166 1.12 -15.27 -0.16
N GLY A 167 0.71 -14.92 -1.37
CA GLY A 167 -0.48 -14.16 -1.66
C GLY A 167 -0.35 -12.66 -1.38
N LEU A 168 -1.45 -12.02 -0.98
CA LEU A 168 -1.52 -10.58 -0.71
C LEU A 168 -0.71 -10.20 0.54
N GLY A 169 -0.06 -9.03 0.50
CA GLY A 169 0.80 -8.52 1.58
C GLY A 169 0.10 -8.26 2.91
N GLU A 170 -1.23 -8.24 2.91
CA GLU A 170 -2.05 -8.09 4.11
C GLU A 170 -1.71 -9.12 5.19
N ALA A 171 -1.36 -10.36 4.81
CA ALA A 171 -0.95 -11.41 5.74
C ALA A 171 0.29 -11.04 6.55
N VAL A 172 1.25 -10.32 5.95
CA VAL A 172 2.48 -9.84 6.61
C VAL A 172 2.18 -8.59 7.43
N VAL A 173 1.53 -7.60 6.83
CA VAL A 173 1.25 -6.30 7.47
C VAL A 173 0.35 -6.44 8.70
N ALA A 174 -0.63 -7.33 8.65
CA ALA A 174 -1.54 -7.61 9.78
C ALA A 174 -0.98 -8.62 10.79
N GLY A 175 0.23 -9.18 10.56
CA GLY A 175 0.86 -10.15 11.46
C GLY A 175 0.10 -11.49 11.57
N LEU A 176 -0.59 -11.90 10.51
CA LEU A 176 -1.41 -13.14 10.49
C LEU A 176 -0.56 -14.40 10.32
N VAL A 177 0.68 -14.25 9.89
CA VAL A 177 1.63 -15.35 9.64
C VAL A 177 2.99 -15.03 10.26
N ILE A 178 3.83 -16.05 10.43
CA ILE A 178 5.26 -15.86 10.64
C ILE A 178 5.89 -15.80 9.25
N PRO A 179 6.30 -14.62 8.75
CA PRO A 179 6.81 -14.48 7.39
C PRO A 179 8.20 -15.10 7.23
N ASP A 180 8.59 -15.38 5.99
CA ASP A 180 9.99 -15.57 5.64
C ASP A 180 10.74 -14.27 5.91
N SER A 181 11.95 -14.38 6.46
CA SER A 181 12.80 -13.24 6.76
C SER A 181 14.14 -13.38 6.07
N PHE A 182 14.56 -12.31 5.37
CA PHE A 182 15.86 -12.27 4.70
C PHE A 182 16.61 -11.00 5.10
N ARG A 183 17.94 -11.14 5.25
CA ARG A 183 18.84 -9.99 5.39
C ARG A 183 19.80 -9.98 4.22
N LEU A 184 19.92 -8.84 3.56
CA LEU A 184 20.82 -8.66 2.42
C LEU A 184 21.82 -7.55 2.72
N GLY A 185 23.07 -7.78 2.30
CA GLY A 185 24.03 -6.70 2.16
C GLY A 185 23.62 -5.71 1.06
N ARG A 186 24.20 -4.52 1.06
CA ARG A 186 23.94 -3.50 0.03
C ARG A 186 24.30 -3.97 -1.40
N ASP A 187 25.23 -4.89 -1.50
CA ASP A 187 25.65 -5.54 -2.75
C ASP A 187 24.70 -6.67 -3.21
N GLY A 188 23.63 -6.94 -2.44
CA GLY A 188 22.69 -8.02 -2.70
C GLY A 188 23.10 -9.38 -2.15
N THR A 189 24.25 -9.48 -1.47
CA THR A 189 24.67 -10.73 -0.80
C THR A 189 23.65 -11.13 0.26
N VAL A 190 23.17 -12.36 0.22
CA VAL A 190 22.27 -12.92 1.26
C VAL A 190 23.07 -13.18 2.52
N LEU A 191 22.86 -12.38 3.56
CA LEU A 191 23.50 -12.51 4.88
C LEU A 191 22.77 -13.52 5.75
N GLU A 192 21.45 -13.57 5.61
CA GLU A 192 20.59 -14.47 6.37
C GLU A 192 19.32 -14.79 5.60
N SER A 193 18.85 -16.03 5.74
CA SER A 193 17.54 -16.49 5.22
C SER A 193 16.92 -17.40 6.26
N ARG A 194 15.73 -17.03 6.74
CA ARG A 194 14.95 -17.79 7.72
C ARG A 194 13.56 -18.03 7.16
N PRO A 195 13.22 -19.25 6.76
CA PRO A 195 11.85 -19.60 6.42
C PRO A 195 10.91 -19.37 7.61
N GLY A 196 9.76 -18.75 7.34
CA GLY A 196 8.69 -18.59 8.31
C GLY A 196 7.70 -19.76 8.27
N LEU A 197 6.67 -19.66 9.12
CA LEU A 197 5.54 -20.61 9.11
C LEU A 197 4.30 -19.92 8.56
N LYS A 198 4.06 -20.09 7.27
CA LYS A 198 2.99 -19.43 6.49
C LYS A 198 1.82 -20.39 6.28
N ARG A 199 1.01 -20.60 7.34
CA ARG A 199 -0.11 -21.56 7.31
C ARG A 199 -1.27 -21.12 6.43
N ILE A 200 -1.42 -19.80 6.24
CA ILE A 200 -2.47 -19.17 5.44
C ILE A 200 -1.87 -18.18 4.45
N ALA A 201 -2.59 -17.94 3.38
CA ALA A 201 -2.36 -16.84 2.44
C ALA A 201 -3.67 -16.04 2.30
N ILE A 202 -3.57 -14.73 2.15
CA ILE A 202 -4.74 -13.92 1.81
C ILE A 202 -4.84 -13.86 0.29
N ARG A 203 -6.02 -14.16 -0.25
CA ARG A 203 -6.29 -14.13 -1.69
C ARG A 203 -7.59 -13.43 -2.00
N GLY A 204 -7.66 -12.79 -3.17
CA GLY A 204 -8.91 -12.26 -3.71
C GLY A 204 -9.82 -13.38 -4.17
N ILE A 205 -11.13 -13.26 -3.91
CA ILE A 205 -12.14 -14.21 -4.39
C ILE A 205 -12.95 -13.63 -5.55
N PRO A 206 -13.49 -14.49 -6.44
CA PRO A 206 -14.40 -14.04 -7.48
C PRO A 206 -15.58 -13.26 -6.88
N GLY A 207 -15.90 -12.11 -7.47
CA GLY A 207 -16.99 -11.26 -6.99
C GLY A 207 -16.63 -10.23 -5.93
N GLY A 208 -15.38 -10.18 -5.48
CA GLY A 208 -14.87 -9.15 -4.57
C GLY A 208 -14.57 -9.64 -3.16
N GLY A 209 -13.74 -8.87 -2.45
CA GLY A 209 -13.26 -9.21 -1.10
C GLY A 209 -12.10 -10.20 -1.09
N THR A 210 -11.59 -10.47 0.10
CA THR A 210 -10.45 -11.38 0.33
C THR A 210 -10.83 -12.52 1.25
N VAL A 211 -10.09 -13.61 1.20
CA VAL A 211 -10.28 -14.78 2.06
C VAL A 211 -8.92 -15.32 2.52
N GLU A 212 -8.91 -15.90 3.70
CA GLU A 212 -7.80 -16.73 4.18
C GLU A 212 -7.88 -18.11 3.54
N GLU A 213 -6.87 -18.49 2.75
CA GLU A 213 -6.73 -19.82 2.18
C GLU A 213 -5.61 -20.59 2.89
N PRO A 214 -5.80 -21.88 3.22
CA PRO A 214 -4.72 -22.71 3.74
C PRO A 214 -3.59 -22.86 2.71
N VAL A 215 -2.36 -22.61 3.12
CA VAL A 215 -1.18 -22.92 2.31
C VAL A 215 -0.92 -24.42 2.37
N PRO A 216 -0.64 -25.10 1.23
CA PRO A 216 -0.27 -26.50 1.20
C PRO A 216 0.87 -26.81 2.18
N PRO A 217 0.82 -27.92 2.94
CA PRO A 217 1.77 -28.20 3.99
C PRO A 217 3.24 -28.14 3.54
N GLU A 218 3.53 -28.57 2.31
CA GLU A 218 4.86 -28.54 1.70
C GLU A 218 5.38 -27.13 1.41
N LEU A 219 4.50 -26.12 1.32
CA LEU A 219 4.85 -24.72 1.07
C LEU A 219 4.88 -23.86 2.33
N GLN A 220 4.38 -24.37 3.48
CA GLN A 220 4.26 -23.57 4.69
C GLN A 220 5.60 -23.08 5.23
N GLU A 221 6.64 -23.88 5.14
CA GLU A 221 8.00 -23.57 5.58
C GLU A 221 8.98 -23.43 4.39
N THR A 222 8.48 -23.50 3.15
CA THR A 222 9.28 -23.27 1.95
C THR A 222 9.40 -21.77 1.72
N PRO A 223 10.60 -21.19 1.49
CA PRO A 223 10.75 -19.78 1.15
C PRO A 223 9.91 -19.41 -0.06
N CYS A 224 9.16 -18.31 0.05
CA CYS A 224 8.32 -17.81 -1.05
C CYS A 224 9.09 -16.94 -2.06
N LEU A 225 10.38 -16.65 -1.80
CA LEU A 225 11.29 -15.91 -2.66
C LEU A 225 12.50 -16.76 -3.02
N ASP A 226 12.88 -16.70 -4.28
CA ASP A 226 14.13 -17.25 -4.79
C ASP A 226 15.25 -16.18 -4.89
N ALA A 227 16.45 -16.60 -5.34
CA ALA A 227 17.58 -15.70 -5.49
C ALA A 227 17.35 -14.57 -6.52
N GLY A 228 16.55 -14.83 -7.57
CA GLY A 228 16.17 -13.84 -8.57
C GLY A 228 15.27 -12.75 -7.98
N HIS A 229 14.28 -13.16 -7.18
CA HIS A 229 13.40 -12.22 -6.46
C HIS A 229 14.19 -11.36 -5.45
N LEU A 230 15.12 -11.95 -4.70
CA LEU A 230 15.96 -11.21 -3.75
C LEU A 230 16.87 -10.19 -4.45
N ALA A 231 17.44 -10.54 -5.61
CA ALA A 231 18.23 -9.62 -6.42
C ALA A 231 17.38 -8.45 -6.95
N ALA A 232 16.17 -8.74 -7.47
CA ALA A 232 15.24 -7.71 -7.95
C ALA A 232 14.76 -6.77 -6.83
N LEU A 233 14.50 -7.31 -5.63
CA LEU A 233 14.17 -6.50 -4.45
C LEU A 233 15.33 -5.61 -4.02
N ASN A 234 16.58 -6.11 -4.09
CA ASN A 234 17.77 -5.30 -3.81
C ASN A 234 17.90 -4.13 -4.79
N GLU A 235 17.61 -4.34 -6.07
CA GLU A 235 17.60 -3.29 -7.08
C GLU A 235 16.47 -2.29 -6.83
N LEU A 236 15.24 -2.76 -6.60
CA LEU A 236 14.10 -1.91 -6.27
C LEU A 236 14.38 -1.00 -5.07
N ALA A 237 15.00 -1.55 -4.00
CA ALA A 237 15.36 -0.76 -2.83
C ALA A 237 16.36 0.36 -3.18
N SER A 238 17.37 0.08 -4.02
CA SER A 238 18.33 1.08 -4.49
C SER A 238 17.64 2.20 -5.30
N LEU A 239 16.72 1.83 -6.19
CA LEU A 239 15.93 2.78 -6.97
C LEU A 239 15.02 3.62 -6.07
N CYS A 240 14.34 3.02 -5.09
CA CYS A 240 13.55 3.77 -4.12
C CYS A 240 14.39 4.77 -3.32
N GLU A 241 15.60 4.38 -2.89
CA GLU A 241 16.50 5.30 -2.19
C GLU A 241 17.00 6.45 -3.08
N GLN A 242 17.16 6.22 -4.39
CA GLN A 242 17.50 7.30 -5.34
C GLN A 242 16.36 8.31 -5.50
N VAL A 243 15.11 7.84 -5.51
CA VAL A 243 13.93 8.70 -5.70
C VAL A 243 13.57 9.42 -4.40
N TYR A 244 13.53 8.72 -3.27
CA TYR A 244 12.95 9.22 -2.03
C TYR A 244 13.97 9.53 -0.93
N GLY A 245 15.25 9.24 -1.17
CA GLY A 245 16.31 9.31 -0.16
C GLY A 245 16.42 8.02 0.67
N PRO A 246 17.34 7.99 1.65
CA PRO A 246 17.65 6.80 2.44
C PRO A 246 16.54 6.42 3.43
N ASP A 247 16.69 5.25 4.05
CA ASP A 247 15.87 4.74 5.15
C ASP A 247 14.38 4.62 4.76
N ARG A 248 14.09 3.69 3.83
CA ARG A 248 12.73 3.45 3.31
C ARG A 248 12.11 2.16 3.85
N ASP A 249 10.80 2.25 4.07
CA ASP A 249 9.87 1.14 4.29
C ASP A 249 9.07 0.97 2.99
N ILE A 250 9.19 -0.21 2.38
CA ILE A 250 8.69 -0.51 1.03
C ILE A 250 7.71 -1.67 1.12
N GLU A 251 6.49 -1.46 0.65
CA GLU A 251 5.55 -2.55 0.36
C GLU A 251 5.71 -2.98 -1.09
N TRP A 252 5.80 -4.27 -1.32
CA TRP A 252 6.04 -4.84 -2.63
C TRP A 252 5.22 -6.10 -2.88
N ALA A 253 5.06 -6.49 -4.15
CA ALA A 253 4.43 -7.74 -4.56
C ALA A 253 5.12 -8.32 -5.79
N VAL A 254 5.20 -9.64 -5.87
CA VAL A 254 5.62 -10.42 -7.03
C VAL A 254 4.39 -11.08 -7.63
N ALA A 255 4.13 -10.83 -8.90
CA ALA A 255 3.04 -11.45 -9.66
C ALA A 255 3.60 -12.03 -10.97
N GLY A 256 3.65 -13.35 -11.08
CA GLY A 256 4.44 -14.03 -12.10
C GLY A 256 5.91 -13.64 -11.99
N ASP A 257 6.53 -13.24 -13.09
CA ASP A 257 7.94 -12.81 -13.12
C ASP A 257 8.15 -11.33 -12.80
N ALA A 258 7.09 -10.60 -12.46
CA ALA A 258 7.14 -9.14 -12.30
C ALA A 258 7.11 -8.73 -10.81
N LEU A 259 8.11 -7.94 -10.39
CA LEU A 259 8.12 -7.25 -9.10
C LEU A 259 7.42 -5.89 -9.23
N HIS A 260 6.61 -5.54 -8.25
CA HIS A 260 5.86 -4.29 -8.18
C HIS A 260 6.09 -3.56 -6.86
N LEU A 261 6.20 -2.23 -6.96
CA LEU A 261 6.18 -1.32 -5.82
C LEU A 261 4.73 -0.96 -5.48
N LEU A 262 4.29 -1.22 -4.26
CA LEU A 262 2.95 -0.90 -3.79
C LEU A 262 2.90 0.36 -2.92
N GLN A 263 3.97 0.63 -2.15
CA GLN A 263 4.14 1.83 -1.34
C GLN A 263 5.62 2.00 -0.97
N CYS A 264 6.06 3.25 -0.84
CA CYS A 264 7.37 3.59 -0.27
C CYS A 264 7.20 4.78 0.67
N ARG A 265 7.64 4.63 1.91
CA ARG A 265 7.59 5.69 2.93
C ARG A 265 8.90 5.79 3.70
N ALA A 266 9.11 6.90 4.41
CA ALA A 266 10.23 7.02 5.32
C ALA A 266 10.04 6.08 6.52
N VAL A 267 11.15 5.46 6.98
CA VAL A 267 11.12 4.69 8.23
C VAL A 267 10.91 5.66 9.40
N THR A 268 9.80 5.52 10.11
CA THR A 268 9.60 6.19 11.40
C THR A 268 10.50 5.51 12.42
N ARG A 269 11.59 6.15 12.83
CA ARG A 269 12.42 5.62 13.92
C ARG A 269 11.58 5.57 15.18
N MET A 270 11.40 4.39 15.73
CA MET A 270 10.95 4.29 17.12
C MET A 270 12.04 4.95 17.96
N GLY A 271 11.69 6.08 18.61
CA GLY A 271 12.62 6.89 19.37
C GLY A 271 13.40 6.05 20.37
N GLY A 272 14.72 6.25 20.36
CA GLY A 272 15.62 5.74 21.38
C GLY A 272 15.42 6.47 22.71
#